data_79ba7d4701853aa24d8cbb91d293ebe6
#
_entry.id   79ba7d4701853aa24d8cbb91d293ebe6
#
_cell.length_a   1.000
_cell.length_b   1.000
_cell.length_c   1.000
_cell.angle_alpha   90.00
_cell.angle_beta   90.00
_cell.angle_gamma   90.00
#
_symmetry.space_group_name_H-M   'P 1'
#
loop_
_entity.id
_entity.type
_entity.pdbx_description
1 polymer ?
#
loop_
_entity_poly.entity_id
_entity_poly.type
_entity_poly.pdbx_seq_one_letter_code
_entity_poly.pdbx_strand_id
1 'polypeptide(L)'
;PQGAHLASGGREGRIYGLATLRQLRDQLAGQPEGIPCGVITDKPRYPWRGLMVDPARHFIPAADLKKFVDMMAYYKFNKLQIHLTDDQGWRLPVPGYPKLKSISSKRKESMRNGIPHEGMYTKQELKELVAYCAARGIEVIPEIDVPGHNQALAAAYPEFFCFPNPDTKVKTDEGVTLHLICPHKPEVWKFYAAVFNELKLSL
;
A
#
# COMPACT_ATOMS: atom_id res chain seq x y z
N PRO A 1 25.76 -16.46 -31.49
CA PRO A 1 24.66 -15.81 -30.80
C PRO A 1 25.20 -14.54 -30.17
N GLN A 2 24.78 -13.43 -30.73
CA GLN A 2 25.07 -12.12 -30.16
C GLN A 2 24.06 -11.92 -29.04
N GLY A 3 24.53 -11.51 -27.84
CA GLY A 3 23.66 -11.24 -26.71
C GLY A 3 22.72 -10.03 -26.94
N ALA A 4 21.84 -9.75 -25.98
CA ALA A 4 21.01 -8.55 -26.00
C ALA A 4 21.80 -7.35 -25.48
N HIS A 5 21.68 -6.21 -26.17
CA HIS A 5 22.22 -4.93 -25.74
C HIS A 5 21.09 -4.00 -25.30
N LEU A 6 21.15 -3.48 -24.06
CA LEU A 6 20.18 -2.55 -23.52
C LEU A 6 20.81 -1.16 -23.35
N ALA A 7 20.32 -0.18 -24.11
CA ALA A 7 20.67 1.23 -23.98
C ALA A 7 19.49 2.03 -23.38
N SER A 8 19.76 2.94 -22.46
CA SER A 8 18.73 3.81 -21.88
C SER A 8 19.33 5.11 -21.35
N GLY A 9 18.51 6.18 -21.32
CA GLY A 9 18.91 7.49 -20.78
C GLY A 9 19.01 7.56 -19.24
N GLY A 10 18.66 6.50 -18.50
CA GLY A 10 18.71 6.53 -17.06
C GLY A 10 18.33 5.21 -16.38
N ARG A 11 18.29 5.23 -15.04
CA ARG A 11 17.99 4.05 -14.21
C ARG A 11 16.64 3.43 -14.53
N GLU A 12 15.59 4.25 -14.64
CA GLU A 12 14.22 3.78 -14.93
C GLU A 12 14.12 3.09 -16.28
N GLY A 13 14.73 3.68 -17.33
CA GLY A 13 14.78 3.06 -18.65
C GLY A 13 15.47 1.70 -18.64
N ARG A 14 16.52 1.51 -17.82
CA ARG A 14 17.15 0.19 -17.62
C ARG A 14 16.20 -0.81 -16.98
N ILE A 15 15.46 -0.39 -15.94
CA ILE A 15 14.46 -1.23 -15.26
C ILE A 15 13.38 -1.69 -16.25
N TYR A 16 12.84 -0.76 -17.04
CA TYR A 16 11.79 -1.07 -18.03
C TYR A 16 12.32 -1.94 -19.18
N GLY A 17 13.54 -1.71 -19.62
CA GLY A 17 14.18 -2.54 -20.64
C GLY A 17 14.42 -3.98 -20.16
N LEU A 18 14.83 -4.15 -18.88
CA LEU A 18 14.93 -5.47 -18.27
C LEU A 18 13.55 -6.16 -18.14
N ALA A 19 12.49 -5.40 -17.84
CA ALA A 19 11.13 -5.94 -17.84
C ALA A 19 10.73 -6.43 -19.25
N THR A 20 11.03 -5.67 -20.31
CA THR A 20 10.82 -6.08 -21.70
C THR A 20 11.57 -7.38 -22.03
N LEU A 21 12.84 -7.49 -21.65
CA LEU A 21 13.62 -8.72 -21.89
C LEU A 21 13.03 -9.93 -21.14
N ARG A 22 12.54 -9.74 -19.91
CA ARG A 22 11.83 -10.80 -19.15
C ARG A 22 10.55 -11.22 -19.85
N GLN A 23 9.73 -10.26 -20.30
CA GLN A 23 8.50 -10.56 -21.04
C GLN A 23 8.76 -11.34 -22.31
N LEU A 24 9.78 -10.95 -23.09
CA LEU A 24 10.19 -11.68 -24.30
C LEU A 24 10.64 -13.11 -23.99
N ARG A 25 11.48 -13.27 -22.97
CA ARG A 25 11.91 -14.61 -22.52
C ARG A 25 10.71 -15.48 -22.14
N ASP A 26 9.77 -14.93 -21.36
CA ASP A 26 8.64 -15.69 -20.84
C ASP A 26 7.63 -16.05 -21.94
N GLN A 27 7.43 -15.16 -22.92
CA GLN A 27 6.56 -15.40 -24.09
C GLN A 27 7.15 -16.41 -25.07
N LEU A 28 8.48 -16.46 -25.18
CA LEU A 28 9.18 -17.32 -26.12
C LEU A 28 9.79 -18.57 -25.44
N ALA A 29 9.47 -18.79 -24.15
CA ALA A 29 9.91 -19.96 -23.42
C ALA A 29 9.41 -21.24 -24.11
N GLY A 30 10.36 -22.15 -24.43
CA GLY A 30 10.06 -23.40 -25.12
C GLY A 30 10.00 -23.31 -26.64
N GLN A 31 10.20 -22.16 -27.24
CA GLN A 31 10.35 -22.04 -28.69
C GLN A 31 11.80 -22.35 -29.09
N PRO A 32 12.02 -23.27 -30.03
CA PRO A 32 13.37 -23.71 -30.43
C PRO A 32 14.19 -22.63 -31.11
N GLU A 33 13.52 -21.63 -31.71
CA GLU A 33 14.14 -20.52 -32.42
C GLU A 33 14.69 -19.42 -31.51
N GLY A 34 14.32 -19.44 -30.19
CA GLY A 34 14.73 -18.43 -29.23
C GLY A 34 14.15 -17.04 -29.49
N ILE A 35 14.82 -16.01 -28.98
CA ILE A 35 14.40 -14.62 -29.16
C ILE A 35 14.84 -14.16 -30.57
N PRO A 36 13.92 -13.70 -31.44
CA PRO A 36 14.28 -13.25 -32.77
C PRO A 36 15.18 -11.99 -32.72
N CYS A 37 16.09 -11.87 -33.70
CA CYS A 37 16.91 -10.68 -33.84
C CYS A 37 16.06 -9.46 -34.21
N GLY A 38 16.29 -8.34 -33.55
CA GLY A 38 15.55 -7.11 -33.82
C GLY A 38 15.96 -5.96 -32.91
N VAL A 39 15.33 -4.82 -33.12
CA VAL A 39 15.49 -3.61 -32.30
C VAL A 39 14.13 -3.25 -31.72
N ILE A 40 14.07 -3.07 -30.40
CA ILE A 40 12.88 -2.58 -29.70
C ILE A 40 13.19 -1.18 -29.17
N THR A 41 12.46 -0.18 -29.63
CA THR A 41 12.48 1.17 -29.09
C THR A 41 11.20 1.40 -28.29
N ASP A 42 11.32 1.63 -27.01
CA ASP A 42 10.18 1.75 -26.08
C ASP A 42 10.32 2.95 -25.16
N LYS A 43 9.20 3.61 -24.89
CA LYS A 43 9.07 4.68 -23.90
C LYS A 43 7.69 4.65 -23.26
N PRO A 44 7.56 5.00 -21.97
CA PRO A 44 6.25 5.11 -21.35
C PRO A 44 5.38 6.14 -22.06
N ARG A 45 4.13 5.76 -22.38
CA ARG A 45 3.14 6.70 -22.92
C ARG A 45 2.67 7.70 -21.86
N TYR A 46 2.56 7.23 -20.59
CA TYR A 46 2.16 8.03 -19.45
C TYR A 46 3.26 8.01 -18.37
N PRO A 47 3.59 9.18 -17.79
CA PRO A 47 4.60 9.25 -16.71
C PRO A 47 4.09 8.62 -15.41
N TRP A 48 2.79 8.64 -15.15
CA TRP A 48 2.13 8.03 -13.99
C TRP A 48 1.43 6.73 -14.38
N ARG A 49 1.85 5.61 -13.82
CA ARG A 49 1.27 4.28 -14.04
C ARG A 49 1.13 3.61 -12.67
N GLY A 50 0.01 3.90 -12.00
CA GLY A 50 -0.23 3.52 -10.63
C GLY A 50 -1.24 2.39 -10.48
N LEU A 51 -1.09 1.63 -9.40
CA LEU A 51 -2.10 0.73 -8.84
C LEU A 51 -2.29 1.05 -7.37
N MET A 52 -3.48 0.76 -6.85
CA MET A 52 -3.79 0.87 -5.43
C MET A 52 -4.10 -0.50 -4.84
N VAL A 53 -3.66 -0.70 -3.61
CA VAL A 53 -4.04 -1.85 -2.77
C VAL A 53 -4.70 -1.35 -1.49
N ASP A 54 -5.65 -2.11 -0.98
CA ASP A 54 -6.45 -1.74 0.20
C ASP A 54 -6.27 -2.74 1.35
N PRO A 55 -5.15 -2.66 2.08
CA PRO A 55 -4.96 -3.45 3.28
C PRO A 55 -5.83 -2.99 4.46
N ALA A 56 -6.42 -1.78 4.40
CA ALA A 56 -7.30 -1.30 5.46
C ALA A 56 -8.56 -2.14 5.55
N ARG A 57 -9.24 -2.39 4.42
CA ARG A 57 -10.43 -3.25 4.39
C ARG A 57 -10.08 -4.73 4.55
N HIS A 58 -8.97 -5.16 3.96
CA HIS A 58 -8.49 -6.53 4.17
C HIS A 58 -6.97 -6.54 4.25
N PHE A 59 -6.42 -6.89 5.42
CA PHE A 59 -4.97 -6.86 5.64
C PHE A 59 -4.25 -7.81 4.67
N ILE A 60 -3.26 -7.26 3.99
CA ILE A 60 -2.38 -7.99 3.06
C ILE A 60 -0.99 -8.02 3.70
N PRO A 61 -0.44 -9.20 4.03
CA PRO A 61 0.90 -9.30 4.58
C PRO A 61 1.97 -8.69 3.66
N ALA A 62 3.02 -8.11 4.24
CA ALA A 62 4.10 -7.48 3.48
C ALA A 62 4.76 -8.41 2.45
N ALA A 63 4.83 -9.71 2.74
CA ALA A 63 5.34 -10.72 1.82
C ALA A 63 4.48 -10.84 0.54
N ASP A 64 3.15 -10.72 0.68
CA ASP A 64 2.23 -10.79 -0.46
C ASP A 64 2.22 -9.47 -1.23
N LEU A 65 2.36 -8.33 -0.56
CA LEU A 65 2.59 -7.05 -1.23
C LEU A 65 3.86 -7.08 -2.10
N LYS A 66 4.94 -7.70 -1.66
CA LYS A 66 6.16 -7.87 -2.48
C LYS A 66 5.89 -8.66 -3.76
N LYS A 67 5.05 -9.71 -3.73
CA LYS A 67 4.62 -10.43 -4.94
C LYS A 67 3.83 -9.55 -5.89
N PHE A 68 2.94 -8.72 -5.34
CA PHE A 68 2.19 -7.74 -6.12
C PHE A 68 3.11 -6.69 -6.76
N VAL A 69 4.13 -6.23 -6.04
CA VAL A 69 5.16 -5.32 -6.55
C VAL A 69 5.97 -5.96 -7.68
N ASP A 70 6.28 -7.25 -7.61
CA ASP A 70 6.95 -7.97 -8.70
C ASP A 70 6.11 -7.99 -9.98
N MET A 71 4.80 -8.22 -9.85
CA MET A 71 3.86 -8.14 -10.96
C MET A 71 3.79 -6.72 -11.52
N MET A 72 3.72 -5.68 -10.66
CA MET A 72 3.76 -4.28 -11.08
C MET A 72 5.03 -3.95 -11.87
N ALA A 73 6.19 -4.39 -11.40
CA ALA A 73 7.48 -4.19 -12.08
C ALA A 73 7.52 -4.89 -13.45
N TYR A 74 6.97 -6.09 -13.54
CA TYR A 74 6.86 -6.83 -14.79
C TYR A 74 6.06 -6.06 -15.85
N TYR A 75 4.96 -5.42 -15.45
CA TYR A 75 4.11 -4.59 -16.31
C TYR A 75 4.52 -3.11 -16.35
N LYS A 76 5.68 -2.76 -15.81
CA LYS A 76 6.26 -1.39 -15.85
C LYS A 76 5.41 -0.33 -15.13
N PHE A 77 4.64 -0.69 -14.12
CA PHE A 77 4.02 0.28 -13.21
C PHE A 77 5.10 0.98 -12.37
N ASN A 78 4.84 2.22 -11.94
CA ASN A 78 5.81 3.02 -11.20
C ASN A 78 5.26 3.72 -9.95
N LYS A 79 3.98 3.53 -9.62
CA LYS A 79 3.35 4.08 -8.42
C LYS A 79 2.50 3.02 -7.74
N LEU A 80 2.72 2.82 -6.44
CA LEU A 80 1.92 1.94 -5.59
C LEU A 80 1.28 2.77 -4.49
N GLN A 81 -0.03 3.00 -4.58
CA GLN A 81 -0.81 3.60 -3.51
C GLN A 81 -1.22 2.51 -2.52
N ILE A 82 -1.00 2.76 -1.22
CA ILE A 82 -1.35 1.84 -0.14
C ILE A 82 -2.35 2.53 0.77
N HIS A 83 -3.59 2.05 0.78
CA HIS A 83 -4.67 2.54 1.61
C HIS A 83 -4.57 1.95 3.01
N LEU A 84 -3.94 2.71 3.94
CA LEU A 84 -3.51 2.20 5.23
C LEU A 84 -4.56 2.29 6.34
N THR A 85 -5.61 3.11 6.14
CA THR A 85 -6.59 3.39 7.19
C THR A 85 -7.99 3.55 6.63
N ASP A 86 -8.97 2.88 7.28
CA ASP A 86 -10.38 2.98 6.95
C ASP A 86 -11.26 2.53 8.14
N ASP A 87 -12.57 2.48 7.93
CA ASP A 87 -13.56 2.04 8.91
C ASP A 87 -13.31 0.60 9.44
N GLN A 88 -12.74 -0.27 8.58
CA GLN A 88 -12.52 -1.69 8.86
C GLN A 88 -11.13 -2.00 9.43
N GLY A 89 -10.22 -1.03 9.44
CA GLY A 89 -8.90 -1.27 10.00
C GLY A 89 -7.91 -0.11 9.85
N TRP A 90 -6.99 -0.07 10.81
CA TRP A 90 -5.83 0.81 10.82
C TRP A 90 -4.55 -0.04 10.73
N ARG A 91 -3.67 0.21 9.75
CA ARG A 91 -2.53 -0.66 9.45
C ARG A 91 -1.15 -0.05 9.73
N LEU A 92 -1.11 1.23 10.09
CA LEU A 92 0.12 1.95 10.40
C LEU A 92 0.38 1.99 11.91
N PRO A 93 1.55 1.56 12.42
CA PRO A 93 1.92 1.77 13.81
C PRO A 93 2.21 3.25 14.06
N VAL A 94 1.71 3.80 15.16
CA VAL A 94 2.00 5.19 15.55
C VAL A 94 2.48 5.20 17.00
N PRO A 95 3.72 5.61 17.28
CA PRO A 95 4.24 5.73 18.64
C PRO A 95 3.35 6.60 19.53
N GLY A 96 3.12 6.17 20.77
CA GLY A 96 2.24 6.87 21.70
C GLY A 96 0.74 6.52 21.58
N TYR A 97 0.35 5.74 20.54
CA TYR A 97 -1.05 5.36 20.32
C TYR A 97 -1.27 3.85 20.24
N PRO A 98 -1.06 3.12 21.37
CA PRO A 98 -1.06 1.66 21.39
C PRO A 98 -2.41 1.01 21.06
N LYS A 99 -3.53 1.72 21.27
CA LYS A 99 -4.87 1.22 20.94
C LYS A 99 -5.08 1.03 19.44
N LEU A 100 -4.29 1.68 18.59
CA LEU A 100 -4.33 1.40 17.15
C LEU A 100 -4.01 -0.08 16.86
N LYS A 101 -3.03 -0.64 17.57
CA LYS A 101 -2.67 -2.06 17.42
C LYS A 101 -3.64 -2.97 18.16
N SER A 102 -4.05 -2.62 19.39
CA SER A 102 -4.86 -3.51 20.20
C SER A 102 -6.35 -3.51 19.82
N ILE A 103 -6.83 -2.46 19.17
CA ILE A 103 -8.25 -2.26 18.81
C ILE A 103 -8.41 -2.03 17.31
N SER A 104 -7.85 -0.93 16.77
CA SER A 104 -8.14 -0.49 15.40
C SER A 104 -7.64 -1.44 14.31
N SER A 105 -6.64 -2.29 14.60
CA SER A 105 -6.14 -3.26 13.63
C SER A 105 -6.93 -4.57 13.60
N LYS A 106 -7.97 -4.70 14.43
CA LYS A 106 -8.70 -5.95 14.66
C LYS A 106 -10.20 -5.77 14.49
N ARG A 107 -10.86 -6.78 13.96
CA ARG A 107 -12.32 -6.89 13.96
C ARG A 107 -12.76 -8.33 14.17
N LYS A 108 -13.97 -8.52 14.71
CA LYS A 108 -14.48 -9.85 15.07
C LYS A 108 -14.71 -10.77 13.87
N GLU A 109 -14.99 -10.19 12.71
CA GLU A 109 -15.32 -10.90 11.47
C GLU A 109 -15.26 -9.96 10.27
N SER A 110 -15.43 -10.50 9.06
CA SER A 110 -15.61 -9.73 7.82
C SER A 110 -16.86 -10.22 7.11
N MET A 111 -17.77 -9.30 6.77
CA MET A 111 -18.99 -9.63 6.01
C MET A 111 -19.76 -10.83 6.62
N ARG A 112 -19.87 -10.89 7.93
CA ARG A 112 -20.59 -11.93 8.70
C ARG A 112 -20.06 -13.36 8.49
N ASN A 113 -18.79 -13.50 8.16
CA ASN A 113 -18.15 -14.82 7.97
C ASN A 113 -17.75 -15.50 9.31
N GLY A 114 -17.92 -14.83 10.45
CA GLY A 114 -17.56 -15.34 11.77
C GLY A 114 -16.06 -15.52 12.03
N ILE A 115 -15.20 -15.08 11.10
CA ILE A 115 -13.74 -15.26 11.19
C ILE A 115 -13.09 -13.94 11.63
N PRO A 116 -12.41 -13.89 12.77
CA PRO A 116 -11.66 -12.72 13.21
C PRO A 116 -10.63 -12.30 12.17
N HIS A 117 -10.49 -10.99 11.96
CA HIS A 117 -9.53 -10.42 11.03
C HIS A 117 -8.65 -9.41 11.76
N GLU A 118 -7.34 -9.54 11.62
CA GLU A 118 -6.40 -8.61 12.20
C GLU A 118 -5.14 -8.44 11.34
N GLY A 119 -4.45 -7.32 11.53
CA GLY A 119 -3.17 -7.06 10.91
C GLY A 119 -2.74 -5.60 11.06
N MET A 120 -1.44 -5.40 11.25
CA MET A 120 -0.78 -4.10 11.25
C MET A 120 0.65 -4.31 10.81
N TYR A 121 1.13 -3.45 9.93
CA TYR A 121 2.54 -3.50 9.53
C TYR A 121 3.44 -3.07 10.70
N THR A 122 4.63 -3.61 10.74
CA THR A 122 5.71 -3.05 11.54
C THR A 122 6.41 -1.95 10.75
N LYS A 123 7.08 -1.04 11.45
CA LYS A 123 7.91 -0.02 10.82
C LYS A 123 8.99 -0.62 9.91
N GLN A 124 9.56 -1.75 10.33
CA GLN A 124 10.58 -2.45 9.56
C GLN A 124 10.02 -3.02 8.25
N GLU A 125 8.84 -3.65 8.29
CA GLU A 125 8.17 -4.17 7.09
C GLU A 125 7.85 -3.06 6.08
N LEU A 126 7.41 -1.87 6.55
CA LEU A 126 7.15 -0.72 5.68
C LEU A 126 8.44 -0.23 5.02
N LYS A 127 9.53 -0.05 5.78
CA LYS A 127 10.84 0.33 5.24
C LYS A 127 11.35 -0.67 4.21
N GLU A 128 11.24 -1.95 4.49
CA GLU A 128 11.65 -3.00 3.56
C GLU A 128 10.80 -2.99 2.28
N LEU A 129 9.48 -2.76 2.41
CA LEU A 129 8.59 -2.65 1.26
C LEU A 129 8.97 -1.46 0.38
N VAL A 130 9.22 -0.29 0.97
CA VAL A 130 9.68 0.90 0.23
C VAL A 130 10.98 0.65 -0.50
N ALA A 131 11.97 0.08 0.17
CA ALA A 131 13.25 -0.27 -0.45
C ALA A 131 13.07 -1.29 -1.59
N TYR A 132 12.16 -2.25 -1.41
CA TYR A 132 11.83 -3.26 -2.41
C TYR A 132 11.17 -2.65 -3.65
N CYS A 133 10.24 -1.72 -3.46
CA CYS A 133 9.60 -0.95 -4.52
C CYS A 133 10.61 -0.06 -5.25
N ALA A 134 11.41 0.70 -4.49
CA ALA A 134 12.42 1.61 -5.04
C ALA A 134 13.46 0.88 -5.91
N ALA A 135 13.87 -0.33 -5.52
CA ALA A 135 14.76 -1.17 -6.32
C ALA A 135 14.16 -1.52 -7.71
N ARG A 136 12.83 -1.48 -7.83
CA ARG A 136 12.05 -1.78 -9.05
C ARG A 136 11.55 -0.54 -9.79
N GLY A 137 11.96 0.66 -9.35
CA GLY A 137 11.50 1.92 -9.93
C GLY A 137 10.03 2.25 -9.61
N ILE A 138 9.52 1.73 -8.49
CA ILE A 138 8.16 1.96 -8.01
C ILE A 138 8.24 2.85 -6.77
N GLU A 139 7.52 3.95 -6.78
CA GLU A 139 7.32 4.84 -5.64
C GLU A 139 6.10 4.41 -4.85
N VAL A 140 6.21 4.38 -3.53
CA VAL A 140 5.10 4.09 -2.61
C VAL A 140 4.41 5.40 -2.22
N ILE A 141 3.09 5.41 -2.33
CA ILE A 141 2.24 6.54 -1.94
C ILE A 141 1.32 6.06 -0.82
N PRO A 142 1.63 6.41 0.44
CA PRO A 142 0.75 6.06 1.56
C PRO A 142 -0.50 6.93 1.55
N GLU A 143 -1.63 6.30 1.87
CA GLU A 143 -2.91 6.98 2.02
C GLU A 143 -3.43 6.83 3.45
N ILE A 144 -3.80 7.97 4.05
CA ILE A 144 -4.44 8.08 5.36
C ILE A 144 -5.73 8.88 5.16
N ASP A 145 -6.87 8.26 5.35
CA ASP A 145 -8.16 8.90 5.15
C ASP A 145 -8.53 9.84 6.30
N VAL A 146 -8.99 11.01 5.93
CA VAL A 146 -9.53 12.05 6.82
C VAL A 146 -10.53 12.94 6.07
N PRO A 147 -11.57 13.47 6.72
CA PRO A 147 -12.01 13.27 8.10
C PRO A 147 -12.92 12.05 8.28
N GLY A 148 -13.38 11.43 7.21
CA GLY A 148 -14.22 10.23 7.17
C GLY A 148 -13.38 8.94 7.11
N HIS A 149 -14.07 7.81 6.94
CA HIS A 149 -13.44 6.48 6.90
C HIS A 149 -12.55 6.18 8.10
N ASN A 150 -13.03 6.52 9.30
CA ASN A 150 -12.23 6.49 10.52
C ASN A 150 -12.92 5.72 11.67
N GLN A 151 -13.88 4.83 11.40
CA GLN A 151 -14.55 4.08 12.45
C GLN A 151 -13.59 3.19 13.23
N ALA A 152 -12.57 2.62 12.58
CA ALA A 152 -11.54 1.87 13.30
C ALA A 152 -10.76 2.75 14.30
N LEU A 153 -10.48 4.01 13.94
CA LEU A 153 -9.90 4.99 14.85
C LEU A 153 -10.89 5.37 15.96
N ALA A 154 -12.18 5.56 15.64
CA ALA A 154 -13.23 5.91 16.62
C ALA A 154 -13.40 4.82 17.69
N ALA A 155 -13.25 3.55 17.31
CA ALA A 155 -13.29 2.44 18.26
C ALA A 155 -12.15 2.48 19.28
N ALA A 156 -10.99 3.02 18.93
CA ALA A 156 -9.81 3.11 19.81
C ALA A 156 -9.73 4.44 20.57
N TYR A 157 -10.09 5.53 19.91
CA TYR A 157 -9.95 6.90 20.40
C TYR A 157 -11.21 7.72 20.10
N PRO A 158 -12.36 7.39 20.72
CA PRO A 158 -13.62 8.08 20.47
C PRO A 158 -13.55 9.57 20.79
N GLU A 159 -12.64 9.98 21.69
CA GLU A 159 -12.38 11.37 22.04
C GLU A 159 -11.96 12.25 20.88
N PHE A 160 -11.46 11.71 19.76
CA PHE A 160 -11.06 12.49 18.58
C PHE A 160 -12.25 12.90 17.69
N PHE A 161 -13.44 12.39 17.97
CA PHE A 161 -14.62 12.57 17.13
C PHE A 161 -15.53 13.68 17.67
N CYS A 162 -16.26 14.36 16.78
CA CYS A 162 -17.20 15.42 17.17
C CYS A 162 -18.35 14.85 18.02
N PHE A 163 -18.77 13.62 17.74
CA PHE A 163 -19.80 12.89 18.49
C PHE A 163 -19.16 11.60 19.02
N PRO A 164 -18.44 11.65 20.15
CA PRO A 164 -17.76 10.50 20.68
C PRO A 164 -18.76 9.43 21.17
N ASN A 165 -18.53 8.19 20.76
CA ASN A 165 -19.28 7.04 21.26
C ASN A 165 -18.31 5.94 21.70
N PRO A 166 -18.16 5.70 23.02
CA PRO A 166 -17.23 4.70 23.55
C PRO A 166 -17.60 3.26 23.18
N ASP A 167 -18.83 3.00 22.76
CA ASP A 167 -19.29 1.68 22.37
C ASP A 167 -19.01 1.37 20.88
N THR A 168 -18.42 2.31 20.14
CA THR A 168 -18.03 2.12 18.75
C THR A 168 -17.12 0.91 18.60
N LYS A 169 -17.43 0.04 17.64
CA LYS A 169 -16.62 -1.12 17.26
C LYS A 169 -16.03 -0.90 15.87
N VAL A 170 -14.90 -1.56 15.61
CA VAL A 170 -14.34 -1.60 14.26
C VAL A 170 -15.37 -2.21 13.31
N LYS A 171 -15.55 -1.58 12.15
CA LYS A 171 -16.57 -1.97 11.17
C LYS A 171 -16.26 -3.36 10.59
N THR A 172 -17.31 -4.16 10.42
CA THR A 172 -17.21 -5.51 9.86
C THR A 172 -17.76 -5.61 8.43
N ASP A 173 -18.62 -4.67 8.06
CA ASP A 173 -19.33 -4.63 6.80
C ASP A 173 -18.81 -3.51 5.89
N GLU A 174 -19.26 -3.49 4.65
CA GLU A 174 -19.02 -2.39 3.72
C GLU A 174 -19.92 -1.18 4.03
N GLY A 175 -19.75 -0.12 3.24
CA GLY A 175 -20.55 1.10 3.30
C GLY A 175 -19.91 2.22 4.13
N VAL A 176 -20.57 3.36 4.11
CA VAL A 176 -20.10 4.61 4.73
C VAL A 176 -20.58 4.69 6.18
N THR A 177 -19.80 5.37 7.02
CA THR A 177 -20.13 5.65 8.42
C THR A 177 -20.19 7.15 8.70
N LEU A 178 -20.82 7.55 9.80
CA LEU A 178 -20.94 8.94 10.23
C LEU A 178 -19.85 9.36 11.23
N HIS A 179 -18.80 8.53 11.40
CA HIS A 179 -17.70 8.82 12.31
C HIS A 179 -16.73 9.81 11.66
N LEU A 180 -16.94 11.11 11.92
CA LEU A 180 -16.08 12.18 11.42
C LEU A 180 -15.18 12.69 12.53
N ILE A 181 -13.89 12.79 12.23
CA ILE A 181 -12.90 13.41 13.11
C ILE A 181 -13.25 14.87 13.34
N CYS A 182 -13.08 15.35 14.59
CA CYS A 182 -13.40 16.70 14.97
C CYS A 182 -12.20 17.66 14.80
N PRO A 183 -12.19 18.54 13.78
CA PRO A 183 -11.06 19.42 13.52
C PRO A 183 -10.85 20.50 14.59
N HIS A 184 -11.84 20.72 15.47
CA HIS A 184 -11.75 21.70 16.56
C HIS A 184 -11.01 21.18 17.79
N LYS A 185 -10.63 19.89 17.82
CA LYS A 185 -9.93 19.28 18.95
C LYS A 185 -8.42 19.32 18.76
N PRO A 186 -7.64 20.00 19.61
CA PRO A 186 -6.18 20.10 19.47
C PRO A 186 -5.46 18.74 19.50
N GLU A 187 -5.99 17.77 20.25
CA GLU A 187 -5.44 16.41 20.33
C GLU A 187 -5.50 15.67 18.99
N VAL A 188 -6.45 15.97 18.15
CA VAL A 188 -6.54 15.41 16.78
C VAL A 188 -5.34 15.84 15.95
N TRP A 189 -4.99 17.12 16.00
CA TRP A 189 -3.83 17.64 15.28
C TRP A 189 -2.51 17.07 15.79
N LYS A 190 -2.39 16.85 17.12
CA LYS A 190 -1.24 16.17 17.71
C LYS A 190 -1.14 14.73 17.23
N PHE A 191 -2.28 14.05 17.15
CA PHE A 191 -2.34 12.68 16.62
C PHE A 191 -1.86 12.63 15.15
N TYR A 192 -2.44 13.47 14.26
CA TYR A 192 -2.04 13.45 12.85
C TYR A 192 -0.60 13.93 12.63
N ALA A 193 -0.09 14.84 13.45
CA ALA A 193 1.33 15.18 13.43
C ALA A 193 2.21 13.94 13.73
N ALA A 194 1.81 13.11 14.70
CA ALA A 194 2.52 11.85 14.98
C ALA A 194 2.40 10.85 13.82
N VAL A 195 1.21 10.73 13.20
CA VAL A 195 0.98 9.88 12.02
C VAL A 195 1.90 10.28 10.87
N PHE A 196 1.93 11.57 10.50
CA PHE A 196 2.76 12.06 9.39
C PHE A 196 4.27 11.97 9.70
N ASN A 197 4.68 12.17 10.96
CA ASN A 197 6.06 11.93 11.36
C ASN A 197 6.43 10.46 11.23
N GLU A 198 5.55 9.53 11.59
CA GLU A 198 5.83 8.10 11.42
C GLU A 198 5.88 7.71 9.95
N LEU A 199 4.99 8.22 9.11
CA LEU A 199 5.05 8.03 7.65
C LEU A 199 6.39 8.49 7.08
N LYS A 200 6.84 9.70 7.41
CA LYS A 200 8.14 10.24 6.97
C LYS A 200 9.33 9.36 7.39
N LEU A 201 9.23 8.65 8.51
CA LEU A 201 10.30 7.79 9.04
C LEU A 201 10.22 6.35 8.52
N SER A 202 9.10 5.95 7.96
CA SER A 202 8.80 4.57 7.55
C SER A 202 8.67 4.41 6.04
N LEU A 203 8.37 5.48 5.35
CA LEU A 203 8.13 5.56 3.91
C LEU A 203 8.95 6.69 3.28
#